data_f14b5a87d6539f9bd0695021e33544c7
#
_entry.id   f14b5a87d6539f9bd0695021e33544c7
#
_cell.length_a   1.000
_cell.length_b   1.000
_cell.length_c   1.000
_cell.angle_alpha   90.00
_cell.angle_beta   90.00
_cell.angle_gamma   90.00
#
_symmetry.space_group_name_H-M   'P 1'
#
loop_
_entity.id
_entity.type
_entity.pdbx_description
1 polymer ?
#
loop_
_entity_poly.entity_id
_entity_poly.type
_entity_poly.pdbx_seq_one_letter_code
_entity_poly.pdbx_strand_id
1 'polypeptide(L)'
;MTITIALSKGRIYDETVPLLAAAGISVSEDIEKSRKLIFETNKSDVRVVLVRASDVPVYVQYGGADLGVAGLDSLIEHGAQGLYQPLDLKIARCRVSVAVRNGFDYALAVKQGARLRIATKYPEIARNFFATKGVHVDMVKLYGSMELAPLTGKIGRASCRERV
;
A
#
# COMPACT_ATOMS: atom_id res chain seq x y z
N MET A 1 -17.27 24.41 -5.84
CA MET A 1 -16.90 23.20 -5.04
C MET A 1 -15.57 22.74 -5.57
N THR A 2 -14.56 22.55 -4.75
CA THR A 2 -13.22 22.14 -5.22
C THR A 2 -13.06 20.65 -4.96
N ILE A 3 -12.72 19.86 -5.99
CA ILE A 3 -12.42 18.44 -5.89
C ILE A 3 -10.96 18.27 -5.45
N THR A 4 -10.74 17.55 -4.39
CA THR A 4 -9.40 17.23 -3.87
C THR A 4 -9.06 15.78 -4.16
N ILE A 5 -7.93 15.53 -4.84
CA ILE A 5 -7.43 14.20 -5.17
C ILE A 5 -6.22 13.88 -4.31
N ALA A 6 -6.32 12.85 -3.46
CA ALA A 6 -5.20 12.37 -2.64
C ALA A 6 -4.33 11.39 -3.43
N LEU A 7 -3.03 11.68 -3.51
CA LEU A 7 -2.01 10.87 -4.17
C LEU A 7 -0.84 10.58 -3.22
N SER A 8 -0.08 9.53 -3.48
CA SER A 8 1.18 9.27 -2.79
C SER A 8 2.35 9.40 -3.75
N LYS A 9 3.49 9.93 -3.27
CA LYS A 9 4.74 10.00 -4.07
C LYS A 9 5.21 8.61 -4.53
N GLY A 10 6.01 8.61 -5.58
CA GLY A 10 6.62 7.43 -6.17
C GLY A 10 5.77 6.79 -7.26
N ARG A 11 5.98 5.51 -7.53
CA ARG A 11 5.45 4.80 -8.70
C ARG A 11 3.95 4.99 -8.96
N ILE A 12 3.11 5.04 -7.90
CA ILE A 12 1.67 5.29 -8.07
C ILE A 12 1.46 6.68 -8.67
N TYR A 13 2.19 7.69 -8.17
CA TYR A 13 2.12 9.04 -8.72
C TYR A 13 2.57 9.06 -10.18
N ASP A 14 3.75 8.49 -10.47
CA ASP A 14 4.35 8.50 -11.81
C ASP A 14 3.42 7.89 -12.86
N GLU A 15 2.75 6.78 -12.50
CA GLU A 15 1.81 6.10 -13.39
C GLU A 15 0.40 6.74 -13.40
N THR A 16 0.06 7.58 -12.39
CA THR A 16 -1.23 8.29 -12.34
C THR A 16 -1.19 9.59 -13.14
N VAL A 17 -0.07 10.29 -13.17
CA VAL A 17 0.06 11.58 -13.89
C VAL A 17 -0.36 11.50 -15.35
N PRO A 18 0.06 10.50 -16.15
CA PRO A 18 -0.41 10.36 -17.53
C PRO A 18 -1.92 10.17 -17.65
N LEU A 19 -2.56 9.49 -16.68
CA LEU A 19 -4.00 9.29 -16.67
C LEU A 19 -4.75 10.58 -16.35
N LEU A 20 -4.24 11.37 -15.40
CA LEU A 20 -4.78 12.71 -15.11
C LEU A 20 -4.63 13.62 -16.33
N ALA A 21 -3.48 13.60 -17.01
CA ALA A 21 -3.23 14.37 -18.22
C ALA A 21 -4.20 13.98 -19.34
N ALA A 22 -4.47 12.68 -19.52
CA ALA A 22 -5.46 12.19 -20.48
C ALA A 22 -6.90 12.67 -20.14
N ALA A 23 -7.20 12.89 -18.86
CA ALA A 23 -8.43 13.50 -18.39
C ALA A 23 -8.40 15.05 -18.44
N GLY A 24 -7.36 15.65 -19.01
CA GLY A 24 -7.20 17.10 -19.11
C GLY A 24 -6.84 17.80 -17.80
N ILE A 25 -6.29 17.06 -16.83
CA ILE A 25 -5.85 17.57 -15.53
C ILE A 25 -4.31 17.53 -15.48
N SER A 26 -3.67 18.66 -15.29
CA SER A 26 -2.21 18.76 -15.10
C SER A 26 -1.88 19.53 -13.84
N VAL A 27 -0.90 19.02 -13.08
CA VAL A 27 -0.39 19.70 -11.88
C VAL A 27 0.51 20.84 -12.29
N SER A 28 0.35 21.99 -11.66
CA SER A 28 1.02 23.25 -12.06
C SER A 28 2.52 23.31 -11.70
N GLU A 29 2.98 22.46 -10.78
CA GLU A 29 4.35 22.47 -10.27
C GLU A 29 4.97 21.07 -10.30
N ASP A 30 6.31 21.00 -10.35
CA ASP A 30 7.06 19.75 -10.19
C ASP A 30 7.00 19.29 -8.72
N ILE A 31 6.22 18.24 -8.49
CA ILE A 31 5.98 17.68 -7.17
C ILE A 31 7.26 17.09 -6.54
N GLU A 32 8.20 16.60 -7.35
CA GLU A 32 9.42 15.99 -6.82
C GLU A 32 10.37 17.03 -6.23
N LYS A 33 10.41 18.22 -6.82
CA LYS A 33 11.27 19.34 -6.39
C LYS A 33 10.62 20.21 -5.33
N SER A 34 9.30 20.09 -5.14
CA SER A 34 8.56 20.91 -4.21
C SER A 34 8.47 20.25 -2.82
N ARG A 35 8.52 21.09 -1.77
CA ARG A 35 8.22 20.68 -0.39
C ARG A 35 6.72 20.84 -0.03
N LYS A 36 5.94 21.41 -0.94
CA LYS A 36 4.49 21.54 -0.76
C LYS A 36 3.84 20.17 -0.71
N LEU A 37 2.70 20.11 -0.05
CA LEU A 37 1.85 18.92 0.02
C LEU A 37 0.49 19.12 -0.66
N ILE A 38 0.18 20.35 -1.03
CA ILE A 38 -1.05 20.74 -1.76
C ILE A 38 -0.61 21.42 -3.04
N PHE A 39 -1.15 20.98 -4.15
CA PHE A 39 -0.83 21.45 -5.49
C PHE A 39 -2.10 21.82 -6.25
N GLU A 40 -2.08 22.99 -6.83
CA GLU A 40 -3.09 23.44 -7.77
C GLU A 40 -2.90 22.75 -9.12
N THR A 41 -3.98 22.63 -9.88
CA THR A 41 -3.96 22.11 -11.25
C THR A 41 -4.34 23.19 -12.25
N ASN A 42 -4.30 22.85 -13.53
CA ASN A 42 -4.82 23.71 -14.61
C ASN A 42 -6.36 23.90 -14.54
N LYS A 43 -7.04 23.16 -13.66
CA LYS A 43 -8.47 23.31 -13.39
C LYS A 43 -8.64 24.02 -12.03
N SER A 44 -9.30 25.17 -12.00
CA SER A 44 -9.49 25.96 -10.78
C SER A 44 -10.32 25.27 -9.70
N ASP A 45 -11.05 24.24 -10.06
CA ASP A 45 -11.92 23.43 -9.20
C ASP A 45 -11.31 22.07 -8.85
N VAL A 46 -10.04 21.80 -9.22
CA VAL A 46 -9.34 20.54 -8.91
C VAL A 46 -7.98 20.84 -8.29
N ARG A 47 -7.69 20.21 -7.16
CA ARG A 47 -6.37 20.24 -6.51
C ARG A 47 -5.89 18.83 -6.13
N VAL A 48 -4.59 18.68 -5.98
CA VAL A 48 -3.94 17.44 -5.57
C VAL A 48 -3.32 17.61 -4.19
N VAL A 49 -3.53 16.64 -3.30
CA VAL A 49 -2.84 16.56 -2.02
C VAL A 49 -1.93 15.33 -1.99
N LEU A 50 -0.69 15.52 -1.51
CA LEU A 50 0.27 14.44 -1.37
C LEU A 50 0.31 13.95 0.07
N VAL A 51 0.01 12.68 0.23
CA VAL A 51 0.03 12.00 1.53
C VAL A 51 0.78 10.67 1.42
N ARG A 52 1.04 10.01 2.53
CA ARG A 52 1.60 8.65 2.50
C ARG A 52 0.59 7.68 1.88
N ALA A 53 1.07 6.67 1.19
CA ALA A 53 0.21 5.68 0.54
C ALA A 53 -0.78 5.00 1.51
N SER A 54 -0.37 4.77 2.77
CA SER A 54 -1.24 4.24 3.82
C SER A 54 -2.35 5.21 4.26
N ASP A 55 -2.15 6.50 4.04
CA ASP A 55 -3.04 7.54 4.55
C ASP A 55 -4.06 7.99 3.49
N VAL A 56 -3.82 7.66 2.21
CA VAL A 56 -4.76 8.00 1.12
C VAL A 56 -6.19 7.52 1.43
N PRO A 57 -6.43 6.25 1.82
CA PRO A 57 -7.77 5.79 2.16
C PRO A 57 -8.38 6.56 3.33
N VAL A 58 -7.58 6.91 4.34
CA VAL A 58 -8.02 7.65 5.52
C VAL A 58 -8.47 9.06 5.13
N TYR A 59 -7.69 9.75 4.29
CA TYR A 59 -8.05 11.10 3.82
C TYR A 59 -9.38 11.12 3.08
N VAL A 60 -9.64 10.12 2.25
CA VAL A 60 -10.91 10.00 1.54
C VAL A 60 -12.05 9.65 2.51
N GLN A 61 -11.85 8.69 3.39
CA GLN A 61 -12.85 8.25 4.35
C GLN A 61 -13.37 9.37 5.24
N TYR A 62 -12.49 10.27 5.67
CA TYR A 62 -12.84 11.37 6.57
C TYR A 62 -13.04 12.70 5.85
N GLY A 63 -13.14 12.72 4.53
CA GLY A 63 -13.47 13.91 3.74
C GLY A 63 -12.33 14.92 3.62
N GLY A 64 -11.08 14.52 3.93
CA GLY A 64 -9.89 15.32 3.66
C GLY A 64 -9.53 15.36 2.17
N ALA A 65 -10.05 14.39 1.41
CA ALA A 65 -10.03 14.34 -0.04
C ALA A 65 -11.34 13.73 -0.56
N ASP A 66 -11.76 14.12 -1.76
CA ASP A 66 -12.96 13.57 -2.42
C ASP A 66 -12.63 12.26 -3.16
N LEU A 67 -11.42 12.16 -3.70
CA LEU A 67 -10.91 11.01 -4.44
C LEU A 67 -9.50 10.67 -3.95
N GLY A 68 -9.12 9.40 -4.12
CA GLY A 68 -7.77 8.94 -3.81
C GLY A 68 -7.30 7.87 -4.77
N VAL A 69 -6.00 7.89 -5.12
CA VAL A 69 -5.36 6.79 -5.85
C VAL A 69 -4.44 6.05 -4.89
N ALA A 70 -4.79 4.79 -4.61
CA ALA A 70 -4.08 3.94 -3.67
C ALA A 70 -3.83 2.55 -4.23
N GLY A 71 -2.81 1.87 -3.74
CA GLY A 71 -2.62 0.45 -4.03
C GLY A 71 -3.73 -0.39 -3.40
N LEU A 72 -4.16 -1.44 -4.07
CA LEU A 72 -5.17 -2.37 -3.56
C LEU A 72 -4.72 -3.00 -2.23
N ASP A 73 -3.42 -3.21 -2.05
CA ASP A 73 -2.83 -3.66 -0.79
C ASP A 73 -3.12 -2.70 0.38
N SER A 74 -3.03 -1.39 0.12
CA SER A 74 -3.33 -0.36 1.11
C SER A 74 -4.83 -0.29 1.43
N LEU A 75 -5.68 -0.47 0.43
CA LEU A 75 -7.14 -0.51 0.61
C LEU A 75 -7.57 -1.73 1.42
N ILE A 76 -7.05 -2.91 1.10
CA ILE A 76 -7.36 -4.16 1.84
C ILE A 76 -6.87 -4.05 3.29
N GLU A 77 -5.65 -3.55 3.50
CA GLU A 77 -5.07 -3.39 4.84
C GLU A 77 -5.85 -2.39 5.70
N HIS A 78 -6.41 -1.33 5.06
CA HIS A 78 -7.26 -0.34 5.72
C HIS A 78 -8.65 -0.90 6.07
N GLY A 79 -9.07 -2.00 5.42
CA GLY A 79 -10.41 -2.59 5.56
C GLY A 79 -11.47 -1.94 4.70
N ALA A 80 -11.17 -0.86 3.98
CA ALA A 80 -12.00 -0.15 3.00
C ALA A 80 -13.44 0.19 3.43
N GLN A 81 -13.72 0.20 4.74
CA GLN A 81 -15.06 0.53 5.27
C GLN A 81 -15.39 1.99 4.95
N GLY A 82 -16.59 2.22 4.39
CA GLY A 82 -17.05 3.56 4.01
C GLY A 82 -16.37 4.13 2.76
N LEU A 83 -15.58 3.33 2.04
CA LEU A 83 -14.96 3.72 0.77
C LEU A 83 -15.64 3.00 -0.40
N TYR A 84 -15.73 3.70 -1.52
CA TYR A 84 -16.17 3.15 -2.78
C TYR A 84 -14.99 3.11 -3.77
N GLN A 85 -14.80 1.98 -4.44
CA GLN A 85 -13.77 1.80 -5.47
C GLN A 85 -14.43 1.80 -6.86
N PRO A 86 -14.54 2.95 -7.53
CA PRO A 86 -15.26 3.06 -8.80
C PRO A 86 -14.47 2.52 -9.98
N LEU A 87 -13.13 2.51 -9.90
CA LEU A 87 -12.27 2.20 -11.04
C LEU A 87 -10.97 1.50 -10.61
N ASP A 88 -10.63 0.42 -11.30
CA ASP A 88 -9.28 -0.16 -11.28
C ASP A 88 -8.45 0.47 -12.41
N LEU A 89 -7.46 1.27 -12.03
CA LEU A 89 -6.58 1.97 -12.95
C LEU A 89 -5.57 1.03 -13.65
N LYS A 90 -5.42 -0.21 -13.16
CA LYS A 90 -4.50 -1.25 -13.67
C LYS A 90 -3.02 -0.82 -13.71
N ILE A 91 -2.65 0.14 -12.88
CA ILE A 91 -1.29 0.66 -12.70
C ILE A 91 -0.60 0.03 -11.49
N ALA A 92 0.69 0.21 -11.38
CA ALA A 92 1.52 -0.16 -10.23
C ALA A 92 1.27 -1.61 -9.74
N ARG A 93 1.05 -2.55 -10.64
CA ARG A 93 0.77 -3.94 -10.32
C ARG A 93 1.86 -4.54 -9.44
N CYS A 94 1.46 -5.29 -8.44
CA CYS A 94 2.34 -5.97 -7.52
C CYS A 94 1.64 -7.16 -6.88
N ARG A 95 2.41 -8.02 -6.23
CA ARG A 95 1.91 -9.10 -5.36
C ARG A 95 2.56 -9.01 -3.99
N VAL A 96 1.85 -9.47 -2.97
CA VAL A 96 2.40 -9.68 -1.63
C VAL A 96 2.75 -11.15 -1.50
N SER A 97 4.00 -11.45 -1.17
CA SER A 97 4.51 -12.81 -1.05
C SER A 97 5.11 -13.06 0.32
N VAL A 98 5.02 -14.29 0.80
CA VAL A 98 5.73 -14.73 2.01
C VAL A 98 7.15 -15.10 1.62
N ALA A 99 8.13 -14.39 2.17
CA ALA A 99 9.54 -14.71 2.02
C ALA A 99 10.06 -15.42 3.28
N VAL A 100 10.88 -16.43 3.08
CA VAL A 100 11.56 -17.19 4.14
C VAL A 100 13.05 -17.24 3.87
N ARG A 101 13.85 -17.56 4.90
CA ARG A 101 15.29 -17.76 4.70
C ARG A 101 15.57 -18.93 3.76
N ASN A 102 16.65 -18.83 3.02
CA ASN A 102 17.15 -19.96 2.22
C ASN A 102 17.38 -21.18 3.13
N GLY A 103 16.96 -22.36 2.64
CA GLY A 103 17.06 -23.60 3.39
C GLY A 103 16.00 -23.81 4.47
N PHE A 104 15.05 -22.87 4.65
CA PHE A 104 13.93 -23.06 5.57
C PHE A 104 12.81 -23.84 4.86
N ASP A 105 12.48 -25.02 5.41
CA ASP A 105 11.34 -25.81 4.92
C ASP A 105 10.03 -25.29 5.55
N TYR A 106 9.37 -24.41 4.81
CA TYR A 106 8.08 -23.85 5.23
C TYR A 106 6.99 -24.92 5.33
N ALA A 107 6.96 -25.88 4.40
CA ALA A 107 5.93 -26.89 4.35
C ALA A 107 6.02 -27.83 5.55
N LEU A 108 7.23 -28.24 5.90
CA LEU A 108 7.50 -29.06 7.08
C LEU A 108 7.13 -28.32 8.37
N ALA A 109 7.52 -27.04 8.50
CA ALA A 109 7.20 -26.24 9.67
C ALA A 109 5.69 -26.08 9.88
N VAL A 110 4.92 -25.90 8.82
CA VAL A 110 3.46 -25.83 8.87
C VAL A 110 2.86 -27.16 9.29
N LYS A 111 3.32 -28.28 8.69
CA LYS A 111 2.86 -29.63 9.05
C LYS A 111 3.11 -29.98 10.53
N GLN A 112 4.21 -29.50 11.08
CA GLN A 112 4.57 -29.72 12.49
C GLN A 112 3.84 -28.80 13.46
N GLY A 113 2.94 -27.94 12.98
CA GLY A 113 2.22 -26.98 13.81
C GLY A 113 3.12 -25.89 14.39
N ALA A 114 4.26 -25.63 13.77
CA ALA A 114 5.18 -24.61 14.25
C ALA A 114 4.51 -23.22 14.24
N ARG A 115 4.58 -22.53 15.38
CA ARG A 115 4.13 -21.16 15.49
C ARG A 115 5.06 -20.23 14.71
N LEU A 116 4.56 -19.70 13.61
CA LEU A 116 5.35 -18.89 12.70
C LEU A 116 5.27 -17.42 13.09
N ARG A 117 6.42 -16.74 13.23
CA ARG A 117 6.49 -15.30 13.44
C ARG A 117 6.69 -14.59 12.12
N ILE A 118 5.76 -13.71 11.75
CA ILE A 118 5.71 -13.00 10.47
C ILE A 118 5.89 -11.50 10.71
N ALA A 119 6.92 -10.93 10.11
CA ALA A 119 7.11 -9.49 10.06
C ALA A 119 6.49 -8.94 8.77
N THR A 120 5.59 -7.97 8.88
CA THR A 120 4.88 -7.44 7.72
C THR A 120 4.41 -6.01 7.94
N LYS A 121 4.30 -5.25 6.84
CA LYS A 121 3.61 -3.97 6.79
C LYS A 121 2.08 -4.15 6.71
N TYR A 122 1.64 -5.35 6.31
CA TYR A 122 0.25 -5.68 5.99
C TYR A 122 -0.28 -6.80 6.90
N PRO A 123 -0.48 -6.53 8.22
CA PRO A 123 -0.92 -7.56 9.15
C PRO A 123 -2.30 -8.13 8.84
N GLU A 124 -3.25 -7.32 8.34
CA GLU A 124 -4.60 -7.82 8.00
C GLU A 124 -4.55 -8.76 6.79
N ILE A 125 -3.83 -8.36 5.72
CA ILE A 125 -3.62 -9.22 4.55
C ILE A 125 -2.96 -10.54 4.96
N ALA A 126 -1.91 -10.46 5.77
CA ALA A 126 -1.19 -11.64 6.22
C ALA A 126 -2.05 -12.53 7.12
N ARG A 127 -2.82 -11.96 8.06
CA ARG A 127 -3.74 -12.71 8.93
C ARG A 127 -4.75 -13.51 8.13
N ASN A 128 -5.40 -12.85 7.17
CA ASN A 128 -6.39 -13.49 6.31
C ASN A 128 -5.76 -14.61 5.47
N PHE A 129 -4.58 -14.36 4.87
CA PHE A 129 -3.86 -15.37 4.10
C PHE A 129 -3.51 -16.62 4.92
N PHE A 130 -2.99 -16.45 6.14
CA PHE A 130 -2.64 -17.59 6.98
C PHE A 130 -3.87 -18.27 7.58
N ALA A 131 -4.93 -17.53 7.88
CA ALA A 131 -6.21 -18.09 8.35
C ALA A 131 -6.83 -19.03 7.30
N THR A 132 -6.84 -18.64 6.01
CA THR A 132 -7.34 -19.52 4.93
C THR A 132 -6.53 -20.81 4.77
N LYS A 133 -5.32 -20.85 5.30
CA LYS A 133 -4.43 -22.03 5.27
C LYS A 133 -4.44 -22.81 6.59
N GLY A 134 -5.21 -22.39 7.59
CA GLY A 134 -5.23 -22.99 8.91
C GLY A 134 -3.91 -22.87 9.68
N VAL A 135 -3.08 -21.87 9.37
CA VAL A 135 -1.75 -21.67 9.96
C VAL A 135 -1.80 -20.60 11.02
N HIS A 136 -1.42 -20.94 12.25
CA HIS A 136 -1.28 -19.97 13.33
C HIS A 136 0.02 -19.18 13.21
N VAL A 137 -0.08 -17.85 13.24
CA VAL A 137 1.05 -16.95 13.09
C VAL A 137 1.07 -15.85 14.15
N ASP A 138 2.28 -15.50 14.60
CA ASP A 138 2.51 -14.30 15.40
C ASP A 138 2.87 -13.14 14.47
N MET A 139 2.06 -12.08 14.49
CA MET A 139 2.27 -10.92 13.64
C MET A 139 3.16 -9.87 14.32
N VAL A 140 4.20 -9.44 13.61
CA VAL A 140 5.03 -8.30 13.98
C VAL A 140 4.83 -7.22 12.94
N LYS A 141 4.09 -6.15 13.29
CA LYS A 141 3.87 -5.03 12.38
C LYS A 141 5.14 -4.19 12.28
N LEU A 142 5.63 -4.03 11.06
CA LEU A 142 6.72 -3.12 10.72
C LEU A 142 6.23 -2.06 9.73
N TYR A 143 6.84 -0.88 9.77
CA TYR A 143 6.51 0.22 8.86
C TYR A 143 7.49 0.34 7.68
N GLY A 144 8.62 -0.35 7.75
CA GLY A 144 9.65 -0.39 6.72
C GLY A 144 10.76 -1.38 7.08
N SER A 145 11.80 -1.46 6.24
CA SER A 145 13.01 -2.28 6.45
C SER A 145 12.71 -3.76 6.76
N MET A 146 11.71 -4.31 6.11
CA MET A 146 11.26 -5.69 6.33
C MET A 146 12.31 -6.73 5.91
N GLU A 147 13.18 -6.37 4.99
CA GLU A 147 14.32 -7.16 4.55
C GLU A 147 15.34 -7.44 5.66
N LEU A 148 15.39 -6.59 6.69
CA LEU A 148 16.26 -6.79 7.85
C LEU A 148 15.66 -7.79 8.87
N ALA A 149 14.35 -7.96 8.87
CA ALA A 149 13.67 -8.80 9.86
C ALA A 149 14.19 -10.26 9.89
N PRO A 150 14.39 -10.95 8.77
CA PRO A 150 14.98 -12.28 8.77
C PRO A 150 16.43 -12.30 9.23
N LEU A 151 17.19 -11.21 9.01
CA LEU A 151 18.62 -11.14 9.33
C LEU A 151 18.87 -11.02 10.84
N THR A 152 17.95 -10.43 11.58
CA THR A 152 18.10 -10.26 13.04
C THR A 152 17.94 -11.57 13.83
N GLY A 153 17.50 -12.65 13.20
CA GLY A 153 17.31 -13.95 13.83
C GLY A 153 16.12 -14.05 14.81
N LYS A 154 15.57 -12.93 15.25
CA LYS A 154 14.47 -12.86 16.23
C LYS A 154 13.10 -12.88 15.59
N ILE A 155 13.01 -12.44 14.35
CA ILE A 155 11.80 -12.44 13.54
C ILE A 155 11.99 -13.47 12.44
N GLY A 156 11.27 -14.58 12.53
CA GLY A 156 11.57 -15.78 11.74
C GLY A 156 11.29 -15.67 10.25
N ARG A 157 10.35 -14.83 9.84
CA ARG A 157 9.90 -14.71 8.44
C ARG A 157 9.37 -13.31 8.17
N ALA A 158 9.39 -12.91 6.91
CA ALA A 158 8.86 -11.63 6.47
C ALA A 158 7.90 -11.83 5.31
N SER A 159 6.83 -11.06 5.26
CA SER A 159 6.05 -10.87 4.05
C SER A 159 6.54 -9.59 3.36
N CYS A 160 6.82 -9.65 2.08
CA CYS A 160 7.28 -8.50 1.32
C CYS A 160 6.39 -8.27 0.08
N ARG A 161 6.40 -7.02 -0.39
CA ARG A 161 5.77 -6.65 -1.65
C ARG A 161 6.75 -6.90 -2.78
N GLU A 162 6.34 -7.69 -3.75
CA GLU A 162 7.14 -7.96 -4.95
C GLU A 162 6.56 -7.22 -6.15
N ARG A 163 7.44 -6.66 -6.97
CA ARG A 163 7.08 -6.05 -8.24
C ARG A 163 6.81 -7.17 -9.26
N VAL A 164 5.71 -7.09 -9.97
CA VAL A 164 5.39 -7.94 -11.12
C VAL A 164 5.52 -7.13 -12.40
#